data_3ac1e762c1bf8fae9d5ff87f1d2f6db3
#
_entry.id   3ac1e762c1bf8fae9d5ff87f1d2f6db3
#
_cell.length_a   1.000
_cell.length_b   1.000
_cell.length_c   1.000
_cell.angle_alpha   90.00
_cell.angle_beta   90.00
_cell.angle_gamma   90.00
#
_symmetry.space_group_name_H-M   'P 1'
#
loop_
_entity.id
_entity.type
_entity.pdbx_description
1 polymer ?
#
loop_
_entity_poly.entity_id
_entity_poly.type
_entity_poly.pdbx_seq_one_letter_code
_entity_poly.pdbx_strand_id
1 'polypeptide(L)' 'MTAAEFIALHQRLGISRGELCRRIGIAPNSGTAYALGRKPIPLTVALACAQIEQGTNQ' A
#
# COMPACT_ATOMS: atom_id res chain seq x y z
N MET A 1 7.76 6.69 -0.19
CA MET A 1 6.91 6.02 0.83
C MET A 1 7.76 5.06 1.65
N THR A 2 7.59 5.07 2.95
CA THR A 2 8.28 4.15 3.86
C THR A 2 7.39 2.95 4.17
N ALA A 3 7.99 1.89 4.73
CA ALA A 3 7.23 0.72 5.18
C ALA A 3 6.16 1.11 6.21
N ALA A 4 6.50 2.00 7.14
CA ALA A 4 5.55 2.48 8.15
C ALA A 4 4.37 3.21 7.51
N GLU A 5 4.63 4.03 6.49
CA GLU A 5 3.57 4.72 5.76
C GLU A 5 2.66 3.75 5.02
N PHE A 6 3.24 2.71 4.43
CA PHE A 6 2.47 1.68 3.73
C PHE A 6 1.52 0.96 4.69
N ILE A 7 2.02 0.56 5.86
CA ILE A 7 1.21 -0.09 6.89
C ILE A 7 0.12 0.86 7.40
N ALA A 8 0.47 2.10 7.68
CA ALA A 8 -0.48 3.08 8.18
C ALA A 8 -1.62 3.33 7.19
N LEU A 9 -1.31 3.29 5.90
CA LEU A 9 -2.31 3.51 4.87
C LEU A 9 -3.44 2.48 4.92
N HIS A 10 -3.10 1.19 4.92
CA HIS A 10 -4.17 0.19 4.92
C HIS A 10 -4.92 0.17 6.24
N GLN A 11 -4.26 0.53 7.34
CA GLN A 11 -4.93 0.65 8.63
C GLN A 11 -5.94 1.80 8.64
N ARG A 12 -5.55 2.96 8.07
CA ARG A 12 -6.47 4.10 7.96
C ARG A 12 -7.67 3.78 7.09
N LEU A 13 -7.47 3.02 6.03
CA LEU A 13 -8.55 2.63 5.12
C LEU A 13 -9.42 1.52 5.71
N GLY A 14 -9.01 0.90 6.81
CA GLY A 14 -9.76 -0.18 7.42
C GLY A 14 -9.76 -1.46 6.61
N ILE A 15 -8.72 -1.68 5.81
CA ILE A 15 -8.59 -2.88 4.96
C ILE A 15 -7.32 -3.64 5.33
N SER A 16 -7.26 -4.91 4.94
CA SER A 16 -6.06 -5.72 5.15
C SER A 16 -4.98 -5.31 4.15
N ARG A 17 -3.74 -5.71 4.46
CA ARG A 17 -2.62 -5.51 3.54
C ARG A 17 -2.86 -6.22 2.20
N GLY A 18 -3.40 -7.45 2.25
CA GLY A 18 -3.72 -8.19 1.03
C GLY A 18 -4.77 -7.47 0.17
N GLU A 19 -5.76 -6.88 0.82
CA GLU A 19 -6.78 -6.12 0.10
C GLU A 19 -6.16 -4.87 -0.56
N LEU A 20 -5.27 -4.18 0.14
CA LEU A 20 -4.57 -3.04 -0.44
C LEU A 20 -3.76 -3.46 -1.67
N CYS A 21 -3.02 -4.57 -1.57
CA CYS A 21 -2.24 -5.08 -2.71
C CYS A 21 -3.13 -5.36 -3.91
N ARG A 22 -4.30 -5.95 -3.69
CA ARG A 22 -5.23 -6.25 -4.76
C ARG A 22 -5.73 -4.97 -5.43
N ARG A 23 -6.03 -3.95 -4.65
CA ARG A 23 -6.53 -2.68 -5.18
C ARG A 23 -5.50 -1.93 -6.01
N ILE A 24 -4.24 -2.02 -5.63
CA ILE A 24 -3.16 -1.33 -6.39
C ILE A 24 -2.52 -2.24 -7.44
N GLY A 25 -2.96 -3.49 -7.54
CA GLY A 25 -2.53 -4.38 -8.62
C GLY A 25 -1.15 -5.00 -8.42
N ILE A 26 -0.72 -5.24 -7.17
CA ILE A 26 0.55 -5.91 -6.89
C ILE A 26 0.30 -7.26 -6.23
N ALA A 27 1.28 -8.15 -6.33
CA ALA A 27 1.21 -9.45 -5.70
C ALA A 27 1.23 -9.32 -4.18
N PRO A 28 0.52 -10.19 -3.43
CA PRO A 28 0.55 -10.16 -1.96
C PRO A 28 1.96 -10.27 -1.39
N ASN A 29 2.84 -11.05 -2.03
CA ASN A 29 4.22 -11.20 -1.59
C ASN A 29 4.99 -9.89 -1.69
N SER A 30 4.72 -9.09 -2.72
CA SER A 30 5.34 -7.77 -2.85
C SER A 30 4.88 -6.85 -1.72
N GLY A 31 3.60 -6.87 -1.39
CA GLY A 31 3.07 -6.08 -0.28
C GLY A 31 3.70 -6.46 1.04
N THR A 32 3.90 -7.76 1.28
CA THR A 32 4.58 -8.23 2.49
C THR A 32 6.01 -7.71 2.55
N ALA A 33 6.73 -7.78 1.43
CA ALA A 33 8.11 -7.30 1.38
C ALA A 33 8.20 -5.80 1.68
N TYR A 34 7.27 -5.01 1.15
CA TYR A 34 7.22 -3.57 1.42
C TYR A 34 6.92 -3.29 2.89
N ALA A 35 5.93 -3.98 3.46
CA ALA A 35 5.53 -3.77 4.84
C ALA A 35 6.64 -4.15 5.83
N LEU A 36 7.43 -5.17 5.50
CA LEU A 36 8.53 -5.62 6.35
C LEU A 36 9.83 -4.84 6.09
N GLY A 37 9.84 -3.93 5.12
CA GLY A 37 11.02 -3.16 4.79
C GLY A 37 12.09 -3.94 4.05
N ARG A 38 11.74 -5.07 3.44
CA ARG A 38 12.70 -5.92 2.71
C ARG A 38 13.03 -5.36 1.34
N LYS A 39 12.12 -4.59 0.75
CA LYS A 39 12.30 -3.96 -0.56
C LYS A 39 11.88 -2.51 -0.48
N PRO A 40 12.56 -1.62 -1.22
CA PRO A 40 12.09 -0.23 -1.32
C PRO A 40 10.76 -0.19 -2.07
N ILE A 41 9.89 0.71 -1.65
CA ILE A 41 8.58 0.87 -2.30
C ILE A 41 8.78 1.75 -3.53
N PRO A 42 8.49 1.23 -4.75
CA PRO A 42 8.65 2.03 -5.96
C PRO A 42 7.71 3.23 -5.99
N LEU A 43 8.10 4.26 -6.73
CA LEU A 43 7.26 5.45 -6.89
C LEU A 43 5.89 5.11 -7.48
N THR A 44 5.84 4.15 -8.41
CA THR A 44 4.58 3.72 -9.02
C THR A 44 3.61 3.18 -7.98
N VAL A 45 4.11 2.41 -7.01
CA VAL A 45 3.28 1.89 -5.92
C VAL A 45 2.83 3.02 -5.00
N ALA A 46 3.73 3.94 -4.68
CA ALA A 46 3.38 5.10 -3.84
C ALA A 46 2.29 5.94 -4.49
N LEU A 47 2.36 6.17 -5.80
CA LEU A 47 1.35 6.94 -6.53
C LEU A 47 0.00 6.21 -6.55
N ALA A 48 0.01 4.89 -6.73
CA ALA A 48 -1.22 4.09 -6.69
C ALA A 48 -1.88 4.16 -5.31
N CYS A 49 -1.09 4.10 -4.25
CA CYS A 49 -1.59 4.24 -2.88
C CYS A 49 -2.21 5.63 -2.66
N ALA A 50 -1.56 6.67 -3.16
CA ALA A 50 -2.09 8.04 -3.04
C ALA A 50 -3.44 8.18 -3.74
N GLN A 51 -3.60 7.57 -4.91
CA GLN A 51 -4.86 7.61 -5.64
C GLN A 51 -5.99 6.92 -4.88
N ILE A 52 -5.71 5.78 -4.27
CA ILE A 52 -6.70 5.07 -3.47
C ILE A 52 -7.12 5.91 -2.27
N GLU A 53 -6.16 6.57 -1.62
CA GLU A 53 -6.44 7.42 -0.47
C GLU A 53 -7.32 8.60 -0.87
N GLN A 54 -7.06 9.21 -2.02
CA GLN A 54 -7.89 10.30 -2.54
C GLN A 54 -9.29 9.81 -2.92
N GLY A 55 -9.40 8.66 -3.54
CA GLY A 55 -10.68 8.08 -3.91
C GLY A 55 -11.56 7.77 -2.71
N THR A 56 -10.96 7.42 -1.59
CA THR A 56 -11.69 7.12 -0.35
C THR A 56 -12.33 8.36 0.25
N ASN A 57 -11.82 9.53 -0.05
CA ASN A 57 -12.31 10.80 0.49
C ASN A 57 -13.51 11.35 -0.29
N GLN A 58 -13.94 10.68 -1.30
CA GLN A 58 -15.14 11.06 -2.06
C GLN A 58 -16.38 10.35 -1.51
#